data_b552a5572b8f4beef0b4521841d4194e
#
_entry.id   b552a5572b8f4beef0b4521841d4194e
#
_cell.length_a   1.000
_cell.length_b   1.000
_cell.length_c   1.000
_cell.angle_alpha   90.00
_cell.angle_beta   90.00
_cell.angle_gamma   90.00
#
_symmetry.space_group_name_H-M   'P 1'
#
loop_
_entity.id
_entity.type
_entity.pdbx_description
1 polymer ?
#
loop_
_entity_poly.entity_id
_entity_poly.type
_entity_poly.pdbx_seq_one_letter_code
_entity_poly.pdbx_strand_id
1 'polypeptide(L)'
;DGDRRFLEDKPVVEPFSLVPAMGTVTTRLRFATFVLKLPIRHPVLVAKQASSVAAMIGDRFSLGVGLSPWPEDFQITGTEWKGRGRRMDEMIEIIRGLLTGEYFHYEGEFYEIPSIKICPAPRERLPILVGGHAEPALRRAARLGDGWMHAGGDPGELERCLERLRVLRAESDRADEPFEVHVISLDGFSLDGVRRLEDQGVTDVVIGFRNAYTPEPDTQTLDQKLEPLRRFAESVIHKL
;
A
#
# COMPACT_ATOMS: atom_id res chain seq x y z
N ASP A 1 -11.35 -17.84 -8.43
CA ASP A 1 -12.68 -17.33 -7.98
C ASP A 1 -13.00 -17.95 -6.63
N GLY A 2 -12.46 -17.40 -5.54
CA GLY A 2 -12.72 -17.89 -4.19
C GLY A 2 -14.05 -17.34 -3.67
N ASP A 3 -14.84 -18.21 -3.01
CA ASP A 3 -15.99 -17.79 -2.24
C ASP A 3 -15.54 -16.86 -1.11
N ARG A 4 -15.93 -15.57 -1.17
CA ARG A 4 -15.54 -14.54 -0.20
C ARG A 4 -16.45 -14.43 1.02
N ARG A 5 -17.49 -15.27 1.10
CA ARG A 5 -18.43 -15.25 2.23
C ARG A 5 -17.75 -15.46 3.58
N PHE A 6 -16.62 -16.14 3.61
CA PHE A 6 -15.83 -16.29 4.83
C PHE A 6 -15.26 -14.96 5.39
N LEU A 7 -15.28 -13.88 4.62
CA LEU A 7 -14.86 -12.54 5.07
C LEU A 7 -16.00 -11.71 5.63
N GLU A 8 -17.26 -12.11 5.44
CA GLU A 8 -18.44 -11.31 5.81
C GLU A 8 -18.45 -10.95 7.29
N ASP A 9 -18.07 -11.89 8.16
CA ASP A 9 -18.02 -11.70 9.61
C ASP A 9 -16.64 -11.26 10.14
N LYS A 10 -15.67 -10.98 9.26
CA LYS A 10 -14.34 -10.54 9.71
C LYS A 10 -14.34 -9.02 9.93
N PRO A 11 -13.96 -8.56 11.14
CA PRO A 11 -13.92 -7.13 11.42
C PRO A 11 -12.72 -6.49 10.71
N VAL A 12 -12.99 -5.87 9.55
CA VAL A 12 -12.00 -5.09 8.79
C VAL A 12 -12.37 -3.61 8.93
N VAL A 13 -11.65 -2.91 9.80
CA VAL A 13 -11.88 -1.48 10.04
C VAL A 13 -11.30 -0.67 8.88
N GLU A 14 -12.02 0.35 8.45
CA GLU A 14 -11.61 1.26 7.39
C GLU A 14 -10.27 1.95 7.74
N PRO A 15 -9.24 1.89 6.85
CA PRO A 15 -7.87 2.29 7.19
C PRO A 15 -7.72 3.77 7.56
N PHE A 16 -8.46 4.69 6.91
CA PHE A 16 -8.38 6.12 7.27
C PHE A 16 -9.03 6.46 8.61
N SER A 17 -9.78 5.54 9.19
CA SER A 17 -10.28 5.62 10.56
C SER A 17 -9.32 4.95 11.55
N LEU A 18 -8.81 3.76 11.20
CA LEU A 18 -7.96 2.97 12.08
C LEU A 18 -6.56 3.58 12.27
N VAL A 19 -5.92 3.99 11.18
CA VAL A 19 -4.54 4.50 11.21
C VAL A 19 -4.39 5.73 12.11
N PRO A 20 -5.25 6.75 12.05
CA PRO A 20 -5.18 7.88 13.00
C PRO A 20 -5.34 7.44 14.45
N ALA A 21 -6.30 6.54 14.74
CA ALA A 21 -6.51 6.04 16.10
C ALA A 21 -5.27 5.34 16.66
N MET A 22 -4.62 4.49 15.87
CA MET A 22 -3.36 3.83 16.25
C MET A 22 -2.19 4.82 16.31
N GLY A 23 -2.15 5.78 15.40
CA GLY A 23 -1.08 6.77 15.29
C GLY A 23 -1.03 7.74 16.46
N THR A 24 -2.18 8.06 17.08
CA THR A 24 -2.25 8.96 18.25
C THR A 24 -1.76 8.30 19.55
N VAL A 25 -1.81 6.96 19.65
CA VAL A 25 -1.31 6.22 20.82
C VAL A 25 0.09 5.65 20.63
N THR A 26 0.73 5.95 19.49
CA THR A 26 2.09 5.51 19.15
C THR A 26 2.93 6.68 18.64
N THR A 27 4.24 6.61 18.83
CA THR A 27 5.17 7.69 18.43
C THR A 27 6.15 7.30 17.34
N ARG A 28 6.43 6.02 17.17
CA ARG A 28 7.45 5.50 16.24
C ARG A 28 6.89 4.64 15.12
N LEU A 29 5.73 4.01 15.33
CA LEU A 29 5.12 3.15 14.30
C LEU A 29 4.81 3.96 13.05
N ARG A 30 5.24 3.43 11.91
CA ARG A 30 4.81 3.86 10.58
C ARG A 30 3.64 2.99 10.11
N PHE A 31 2.82 3.51 9.24
CA PHE A 31 1.62 2.86 8.76
C PHE A 31 1.58 2.89 7.24
N ALA A 32 1.13 1.80 6.63
CA ALA A 32 0.87 1.75 5.21
C ALA A 32 -0.44 1.00 4.93
N THR A 33 -1.21 1.42 3.95
CA THR A 33 -2.28 0.58 3.41
C THR A 33 -1.68 -0.49 2.50
N PHE A 34 -2.12 -1.76 2.64
CA PHE A 34 -1.56 -2.88 1.86
C PHE A 34 -2.67 -3.74 1.21
N VAL A 35 -3.30 -3.31 0.19
CA VAL A 35 -3.35 -2.00 -0.47
C VAL A 35 -4.78 -1.44 -0.46
N LEU A 36 -4.92 -0.12 -0.57
CA LEU A 36 -6.21 0.52 -0.81
C LEU A 36 -6.66 0.26 -2.25
N LYS A 37 -7.90 -0.23 -2.44
CA LYS A 37 -8.52 -0.39 -3.76
C LYS A 37 -8.84 1.00 -4.33
N LEU A 38 -7.90 1.60 -5.05
CA LEU A 38 -7.99 3.00 -5.44
C LEU A 38 -9.10 3.28 -6.47
N PRO A 39 -9.26 2.50 -7.58
CA PRO A 39 -10.17 2.85 -8.67
C PRO A 39 -11.67 2.89 -8.31
N ILE A 40 -12.05 2.37 -7.15
CA ILE A 40 -13.43 2.41 -6.66
C ILE A 40 -13.72 3.59 -5.71
N ARG A 41 -12.80 4.55 -5.65
CA ARG A 41 -12.89 5.74 -4.79
C ARG A 41 -12.76 7.02 -5.62
N HIS A 42 -13.06 8.17 -5.03
CA HIS A 42 -12.82 9.46 -5.67
C HIS A 42 -11.45 10.01 -5.27
N PRO A 43 -10.57 10.42 -6.22
CA PRO A 43 -9.18 10.81 -5.93
C PRO A 43 -9.07 12.00 -4.97
N VAL A 44 -9.93 13.02 -5.09
CA VAL A 44 -9.94 14.19 -4.21
C VAL A 44 -10.26 13.79 -2.76
N LEU A 45 -11.21 12.86 -2.56
CA LEU A 45 -11.53 12.37 -1.22
C LEU A 45 -10.37 11.55 -0.63
N VAL A 46 -9.74 10.70 -1.43
CA VAL A 46 -8.56 9.94 -0.98
C VAL A 46 -7.40 10.88 -0.64
N ALA A 47 -7.12 11.89 -1.46
CA ALA A 47 -6.11 12.89 -1.18
C ALA A 47 -6.40 13.61 0.15
N LYS A 48 -7.65 14.01 0.38
CA LYS A 48 -8.07 14.66 1.63
C LYS A 48 -7.94 13.74 2.85
N GLN A 49 -8.34 12.47 2.73
CA GLN A 49 -8.20 11.49 3.79
C GLN A 49 -6.73 11.24 4.13
N ALA A 50 -5.89 10.97 3.12
CA ALA A 50 -4.46 10.72 3.29
C ALA A 50 -3.73 11.93 3.91
N SER A 51 -4.04 13.15 3.45
CA SER A 51 -3.45 14.38 4.01
C SER A 51 -3.86 14.61 5.47
N SER A 52 -5.10 14.28 5.82
CA SER A 52 -5.59 14.39 7.20
C SER A 52 -4.88 13.38 8.11
N VAL A 53 -4.70 12.14 7.66
CA VAL A 53 -3.93 11.12 8.39
C VAL A 53 -2.49 11.61 8.63
N ALA A 54 -1.79 12.06 7.59
CA ALA A 54 -0.41 12.55 7.71
C ALA A 54 -0.31 13.72 8.70
N ALA A 55 -1.26 14.67 8.65
CA ALA A 55 -1.29 15.80 9.58
C ALA A 55 -1.51 15.36 11.04
N MET A 56 -2.32 14.32 11.29
CA MET A 56 -2.63 13.82 12.63
C MET A 56 -1.50 13.00 13.26
N ILE A 57 -0.75 12.26 12.45
CA ILE A 57 0.25 11.30 12.96
C ILE A 57 1.70 11.66 12.58
N GLY A 58 1.93 12.82 11.98
CA GLY A 58 3.27 13.36 11.70
C GLY A 58 4.04 12.59 10.65
N ASP A 59 3.51 12.50 9.43
CA ASP A 59 4.16 11.92 8.24
C ASP A 59 4.63 10.46 8.36
N ARG A 60 4.03 9.70 9.28
CA ARG A 60 4.28 8.26 9.47
C ARG A 60 3.35 7.37 8.64
N PHE A 61 2.77 7.90 7.56
CA PHE A 61 1.82 7.22 6.72
C PHE A 61 2.30 7.11 5.27
N SER A 62 2.22 5.92 4.69
CA SER A 62 2.41 5.66 3.27
C SER A 62 1.10 5.15 2.65
N LEU A 63 0.73 5.67 1.49
CA LEU A 63 -0.49 5.29 0.79
C LEU A 63 -0.20 4.15 -0.20
N GLY A 64 -0.37 2.91 0.25
CA GLY A 64 -0.31 1.74 -0.62
C GLY A 64 -1.61 1.59 -1.40
N VAL A 65 -1.54 1.55 -2.73
CA VAL A 65 -2.69 1.55 -3.64
C VAL A 65 -2.60 0.40 -4.63
N GLY A 66 -3.76 -0.12 -5.04
CA GLY A 66 -3.84 -1.19 -6.03
C GLY A 66 -5.18 -1.26 -6.72
N LEU A 67 -5.24 -2.11 -7.73
CA LEU A 67 -6.48 -2.47 -8.40
C LEU A 67 -7.25 -3.51 -7.56
N SER A 68 -8.55 -3.41 -7.50
CA SER A 68 -9.33 -4.54 -7.02
C SER A 68 -9.33 -5.66 -8.06
N PRO A 69 -9.14 -6.92 -7.65
CA PRO A 69 -9.30 -8.06 -8.54
C PRO A 69 -10.78 -8.47 -8.72
N TRP A 70 -11.71 -7.82 -8.03
CA TRP A 70 -13.11 -8.22 -7.97
C TRP A 70 -14.04 -7.25 -8.72
N PRO A 71 -14.74 -7.71 -9.77
CA PRO A 71 -15.71 -6.90 -10.50
C PRO A 71 -16.84 -6.34 -9.64
N GLU A 72 -17.24 -7.07 -8.59
CA GLU A 72 -18.31 -6.68 -7.68
C GLU A 72 -18.00 -5.37 -6.92
N ASP A 73 -16.75 -5.11 -6.59
CA ASP A 73 -16.37 -3.84 -5.97
C ASP A 73 -16.71 -2.64 -6.87
N PHE A 74 -16.53 -2.81 -8.18
CA PHE A 74 -16.84 -1.78 -9.17
C PHE A 74 -18.36 -1.65 -9.38
N GLN A 75 -19.08 -2.78 -9.40
CA GLN A 75 -20.52 -2.78 -9.51
C GLN A 75 -21.19 -2.07 -8.32
N ILE A 76 -20.77 -2.38 -7.09
CA ILE A 76 -21.32 -1.79 -5.86
C ILE A 76 -21.06 -0.29 -5.81
N THR A 77 -19.90 0.17 -6.29
CA THR A 77 -19.54 1.59 -6.26
C THR A 77 -19.99 2.37 -7.50
N GLY A 78 -20.64 1.72 -8.45
CA GLY A 78 -21.06 2.34 -9.72
C GLY A 78 -19.89 2.78 -10.60
N THR A 79 -18.72 2.18 -10.40
CA THR A 79 -17.51 2.51 -11.16
C THR A 79 -17.30 1.50 -12.29
N GLU A 80 -16.90 1.97 -13.47
CA GLU A 80 -16.65 1.09 -14.60
C GLU A 80 -15.41 0.23 -14.41
N TRP A 81 -15.51 -1.09 -14.65
CA TRP A 81 -14.41 -2.04 -14.60
C TRP A 81 -13.36 -1.81 -15.67
N LYS A 82 -13.83 -1.51 -16.91
CA LYS A 82 -12.94 -1.26 -18.04
C LYS A 82 -12.15 0.02 -17.83
N GLY A 83 -10.88 0.01 -18.20
CA GLY A 83 -10.01 1.18 -18.03
C GLY A 83 -9.53 1.44 -16.61
N ARG A 84 -9.84 0.57 -15.62
CA ARG A 84 -9.48 0.78 -14.21
C ARG A 84 -7.99 1.04 -13.96
N GLY A 85 -7.10 0.49 -14.81
CA GLY A 85 -5.65 0.76 -14.72
C GLY A 85 -5.30 2.19 -15.10
N ARG A 86 -5.81 2.69 -16.24
CA ARG A 86 -5.59 4.08 -16.68
C ARG A 86 -6.28 5.08 -15.72
N ARG A 87 -7.47 4.74 -15.24
CA ARG A 87 -8.14 5.53 -14.19
C ARG A 87 -7.26 5.64 -12.94
N MET A 88 -6.64 4.55 -12.51
CA MET A 88 -5.73 4.59 -11.36
C MET A 88 -4.49 5.46 -11.63
N ASP A 89 -3.98 5.49 -12.84
CA ASP A 89 -2.86 6.34 -13.21
C ASP A 89 -3.22 7.83 -13.00
N GLU A 90 -4.35 8.29 -13.55
CA GLU A 90 -4.86 9.65 -13.31
C GLU A 90 -5.10 9.94 -11.83
N MET A 91 -5.67 8.97 -11.10
CA MET A 91 -5.92 9.15 -9.67
C MET A 91 -4.63 9.36 -8.87
N ILE A 92 -3.55 8.64 -9.19
CA ILE A 92 -2.25 8.83 -8.53
C ILE A 92 -1.71 10.23 -8.82
N GLU A 93 -1.80 10.71 -10.06
CA GLU A 93 -1.37 12.05 -10.45
C GLU A 93 -2.18 13.13 -9.73
N ILE A 94 -3.52 12.98 -9.67
CA ILE A 94 -4.40 13.92 -8.96
C ILE A 94 -4.09 13.93 -7.46
N ILE A 95 -3.97 12.76 -6.84
CA ILE A 95 -3.66 12.66 -5.41
C ILE A 95 -2.31 13.34 -5.13
N ARG A 96 -1.29 13.05 -5.92
CA ARG A 96 0.04 13.64 -5.76
C ARG A 96 0.02 15.15 -5.90
N GLY A 97 -0.68 15.68 -6.91
CA GLY A 97 -0.82 17.12 -7.12
C GLY A 97 -1.53 17.82 -5.95
N LEU A 98 -2.62 17.25 -5.44
CA LEU A 98 -3.36 17.81 -4.31
C LEU A 98 -2.57 17.74 -2.99
N LEU A 99 -1.76 16.69 -2.79
CA LEU A 99 -0.95 16.52 -1.57
C LEU A 99 0.18 17.56 -1.44
N THR A 100 0.49 18.30 -2.48
CA THR A 100 1.44 19.45 -2.38
C THR A 100 0.91 20.58 -1.52
N GLY A 101 -0.43 20.70 -1.36
CA GLY A 101 -1.07 21.80 -0.66
C GLY A 101 -1.15 23.09 -1.49
N GLU A 102 -0.75 23.05 -2.75
CA GLU A 102 -0.86 24.15 -3.70
C GLU A 102 -2.16 24.02 -4.53
N TYR A 103 -2.54 25.07 -5.25
CA TYR A 103 -3.64 25.01 -6.21
C TYR A 103 -3.28 24.04 -7.34
N PHE A 104 -4.13 23.07 -7.56
CA PHE A 104 -3.96 22.02 -8.56
C PHE A 104 -5.22 21.88 -9.39
N HIS A 105 -5.08 21.74 -10.69
CA HIS A 105 -6.14 21.38 -11.62
C HIS A 105 -5.71 20.16 -12.44
N TYR A 106 -6.66 19.42 -12.99
CA TYR A 106 -6.38 18.24 -13.80
C TYR A 106 -7.46 18.06 -14.87
N GLU A 107 -7.04 17.75 -16.08
CA GLU A 107 -7.89 17.38 -17.21
C GLU A 107 -7.36 16.07 -17.79
N GLY A 108 -8.15 14.99 -17.70
CA GLY A 108 -7.80 13.66 -18.15
C GLY A 108 -8.93 12.93 -18.82
N GLU A 109 -8.74 11.65 -19.08
CA GLU A 109 -9.75 10.78 -19.69
C GLU A 109 -10.91 10.47 -18.73
N PHE A 110 -10.61 10.32 -17.44
CA PHE A 110 -11.57 9.88 -16.41
C PHE A 110 -11.95 10.99 -15.44
N TYR A 111 -11.11 12.00 -15.29
CA TYR A 111 -11.32 13.07 -14.32
C TYR A 111 -11.06 14.45 -14.91
N GLU A 112 -11.94 15.37 -14.56
CA GLU A 112 -11.75 16.80 -14.70
C GLU A 112 -11.86 17.43 -13.30
N ILE A 113 -10.75 17.99 -12.82
CA ILE A 113 -10.67 18.60 -11.49
C ILE A 113 -10.40 20.09 -11.67
N PRO A 114 -11.33 20.96 -11.26
CA PRO A 114 -11.10 22.40 -11.31
C PRO A 114 -9.94 22.79 -10.39
N SER A 115 -9.42 24.00 -10.56
CA SER A 115 -8.33 24.49 -9.71
C SER A 115 -8.76 24.56 -8.25
N ILE A 116 -8.30 23.60 -7.46
CA ILE A 116 -8.59 23.46 -6.03
C ILE A 116 -7.31 23.22 -5.24
N LYS A 117 -7.37 23.42 -3.94
CA LYS A 117 -6.31 22.97 -3.02
C LYS A 117 -6.91 22.30 -1.79
N ILE A 118 -6.14 21.46 -1.13
CA ILE A 118 -6.51 20.82 0.12
C ILE A 118 -5.67 21.36 1.29
N CYS A 119 -6.27 21.43 2.47
CA CYS A 119 -5.61 21.82 3.72
C CYS A 119 -6.19 20.98 4.87
N PRO A 120 -5.37 20.43 5.78
CA PRO A 120 -3.91 20.48 5.78
C PRO A 120 -3.28 19.70 4.63
N ALA A 121 -2.04 20.02 4.27
CA ALA A 121 -1.20 19.18 3.42
C ALA A 121 -0.16 18.46 4.30
N PRO A 122 0.38 17.30 3.86
CA PRO A 122 1.52 16.68 4.52
C PRO A 122 2.71 17.64 4.57
N ARG A 123 3.53 17.56 5.64
CA ARG A 123 4.76 18.37 5.74
C ARG A 123 5.85 17.86 4.82
N GLU A 124 5.94 16.54 4.73
CA GLU A 124 6.86 15.83 3.85
C GLU A 124 6.08 15.17 2.70
N ARG A 125 6.78 14.79 1.64
CA ARG A 125 6.16 14.03 0.55
C ARG A 125 5.59 12.72 1.07
N LEU A 126 4.27 12.55 0.98
CA LEU A 126 3.59 11.31 1.37
C LEU A 126 3.88 10.23 0.31
N PRO A 127 4.53 9.10 0.69
CA PRO A 127 4.83 8.04 -0.27
C PRO A 127 3.56 7.37 -0.81
N ILE A 128 3.51 7.17 -2.13
CA ILE A 128 2.47 6.39 -2.81
C ILE A 128 3.10 5.10 -3.31
N LEU A 129 2.71 3.97 -2.72
CA LEU A 129 3.24 2.65 -3.04
C LEU A 129 2.24 1.89 -3.91
N VAL A 130 2.70 1.28 -4.99
CA VAL A 130 1.83 0.61 -5.97
C VAL A 130 1.91 -0.90 -5.82
N GLY A 131 0.76 -1.55 -5.57
CA GLY A 131 0.65 -3.00 -5.48
C GLY A 131 0.32 -3.65 -6.82
N GLY A 132 0.79 -4.89 -6.98
CA GLY A 132 0.48 -5.77 -8.11
C GLY A 132 1.71 -6.35 -8.81
N HIS A 133 1.56 -7.55 -9.37
CA HIS A 133 2.66 -8.34 -9.94
C HIS A 133 2.70 -8.31 -11.47
N ALA A 134 1.60 -7.93 -12.12
CA ALA A 134 1.53 -7.89 -13.58
C ALA A 134 2.36 -6.72 -14.15
N GLU A 135 2.88 -6.90 -15.35
CA GLU A 135 3.71 -5.90 -16.06
C GLU A 135 3.13 -4.47 -16.02
N PRO A 136 1.80 -4.24 -16.24
CA PRO A 136 1.26 -2.88 -16.12
C PRO A 136 1.36 -2.29 -14.71
N ALA A 137 1.33 -3.11 -13.67
CA ALA A 137 1.49 -2.65 -12.28
C ALA A 137 2.94 -2.28 -11.97
N LEU A 138 3.91 -3.07 -12.44
CA LEU A 138 5.34 -2.77 -12.30
C LEU A 138 5.71 -1.48 -13.04
N ARG A 139 5.20 -1.27 -14.27
CA ARG A 139 5.36 -0.02 -15.02
C ARG A 139 4.77 1.18 -14.28
N ARG A 140 3.59 1.03 -13.69
CA ARG A 140 2.94 2.07 -12.87
C ARG A 140 3.78 2.39 -11.64
N ALA A 141 4.25 1.38 -10.93
CA ALA A 141 5.11 1.56 -9.77
C ALA A 141 6.38 2.34 -10.13
N ALA A 142 7.06 1.96 -11.21
CA ALA A 142 8.29 2.60 -11.67
C ALA A 142 8.06 4.06 -12.10
N ARG A 143 6.95 4.34 -12.79
CA ARG A 143 6.67 5.66 -13.37
C ARG A 143 6.01 6.63 -12.39
N LEU A 144 5.04 6.16 -11.60
CA LEU A 144 4.18 7.00 -10.76
C LEU A 144 4.34 6.78 -9.26
N GLY A 145 4.84 5.60 -8.83
CA GLY A 145 4.99 5.24 -7.43
C GLY A 145 6.26 5.79 -6.78
N ASP A 146 6.25 5.86 -5.47
CA ASP A 146 7.43 6.03 -4.62
C ASP A 146 7.90 4.67 -4.07
N GLY A 147 7.24 3.59 -4.47
CA GLY A 147 7.56 2.23 -4.11
C GLY A 147 6.60 1.21 -4.73
N TRP A 148 6.91 -0.04 -4.49
CA TRP A 148 6.16 -1.20 -4.96
C TRP A 148 5.83 -2.15 -3.82
N MET A 149 4.66 -2.80 -3.91
CA MET A 149 4.16 -3.74 -2.91
C MET A 149 3.89 -5.11 -3.51
N HIS A 150 4.56 -6.13 -2.99
CA HIS A 150 4.40 -7.54 -3.38
C HIS A 150 3.59 -8.31 -2.34
N ALA A 151 2.47 -8.87 -2.77
CA ALA A 151 1.50 -9.52 -1.88
C ALA A 151 1.84 -10.98 -1.51
N GLY A 152 3.10 -11.38 -1.66
CA GLY A 152 3.52 -12.77 -1.49
C GLY A 152 3.29 -13.60 -2.75
N GLY A 153 3.64 -14.87 -2.70
CA GLY A 153 3.55 -15.80 -3.82
C GLY A 153 4.79 -16.69 -3.93
N ASP A 154 5.04 -17.19 -5.12
CA ASP A 154 6.22 -17.99 -5.44
C ASP A 154 7.51 -17.14 -5.33
N PRO A 155 8.57 -17.61 -4.63
CA PRO A 155 9.85 -16.92 -4.57
C PRO A 155 10.44 -16.55 -5.93
N GLY A 156 10.31 -17.43 -6.93
CA GLY A 156 10.76 -17.15 -8.30
C GLY A 156 9.96 -16.04 -8.99
N GLU A 157 8.70 -15.79 -8.60
CA GLU A 157 7.94 -14.63 -9.06
C GLU A 157 8.51 -13.32 -8.50
N LEU A 158 8.83 -13.31 -7.21
CA LEU A 158 9.44 -12.14 -6.57
C LEU A 158 10.73 -11.71 -7.29
N GLU A 159 11.65 -12.65 -7.53
CA GLU A 159 12.91 -12.37 -8.24
C GLU A 159 12.66 -11.78 -9.63
N ARG A 160 11.75 -12.37 -10.40
CA ARG A 160 11.38 -11.84 -11.73
C ARG A 160 10.79 -10.43 -11.66
N CYS A 161 9.94 -10.16 -10.67
CA CYS A 161 9.35 -8.84 -10.47
C CYS A 161 10.41 -7.81 -10.08
N LEU A 162 11.33 -8.14 -9.17
CA LEU A 162 12.41 -7.26 -8.73
C LEU A 162 13.35 -6.92 -9.88
N GLU A 163 13.77 -7.92 -10.67
CA GLU A 163 14.61 -7.67 -11.84
C GLU A 163 13.89 -6.80 -12.88
N ARG A 164 12.61 -7.10 -13.16
CA ARG A 164 11.83 -6.29 -14.09
C ARG A 164 11.66 -4.85 -13.61
N LEU A 165 11.39 -4.68 -12.32
CA LEU A 165 11.23 -3.38 -11.70
C LEU A 165 12.53 -2.56 -11.77
N ARG A 166 13.70 -3.19 -11.55
CA ARG A 166 15.01 -2.55 -11.70
C ARG A 166 15.20 -1.99 -13.11
N VAL A 167 14.88 -2.76 -14.15
CA VAL A 167 14.95 -2.30 -15.54
C VAL A 167 14.00 -1.11 -15.77
N LEU A 168 12.73 -1.23 -15.36
CA LEU A 168 11.73 -0.18 -15.53
C LEU A 168 12.09 1.11 -14.79
N ARG A 169 12.70 0.99 -13.62
CA ARG A 169 13.17 2.15 -12.86
C ARG A 169 14.34 2.83 -13.56
N ALA A 170 15.31 2.07 -14.06
CA ALA A 170 16.45 2.61 -14.81
C ALA A 170 16.03 3.33 -16.11
N GLU A 171 14.91 2.92 -16.72
CA GLU A 171 14.33 3.54 -17.93
C GLU A 171 13.43 4.75 -17.62
N SER A 172 13.12 5.02 -16.34
CA SER A 172 12.19 6.09 -15.93
C SER A 172 12.92 7.39 -15.63
N ASP A 173 12.23 8.53 -15.81
CA ASP A 173 12.72 9.86 -15.41
C ASP A 173 12.94 10.01 -13.89
N ARG A 174 12.56 8.98 -13.13
CA ARG A 174 12.63 8.93 -11.67
C ARG A 174 13.65 7.91 -11.15
N ALA A 175 14.61 7.51 -12.00
CA ALA A 175 15.59 6.47 -11.66
C ALA A 175 16.36 6.76 -10.35
N ASP A 176 16.72 8.01 -10.13
CA ASP A 176 17.52 8.47 -8.98
C ASP A 176 16.68 8.82 -7.73
N GLU A 177 15.34 8.78 -7.83
CA GLU A 177 14.49 9.04 -6.65
C GLU A 177 14.49 7.83 -5.70
N PRO A 178 14.36 8.05 -4.38
CA PRO A 178 14.14 6.96 -3.42
C PRO A 178 12.96 6.09 -3.82
N PHE A 179 13.08 4.77 -3.62
CA PHE A 179 12.05 3.82 -4.00
C PHE A 179 11.95 2.69 -2.96
N GLU A 180 10.79 2.56 -2.34
CA GLU A 180 10.52 1.53 -1.33
C GLU A 180 10.06 0.22 -2.00
N VAL A 181 10.50 -0.92 -1.47
CA VAL A 181 10.07 -2.26 -1.91
C VAL A 181 9.55 -3.04 -0.72
N HIS A 182 8.22 -3.16 -0.62
CA HIS A 182 7.53 -3.85 0.45
C HIS A 182 7.11 -5.25 0.01
N VAL A 183 7.50 -6.28 0.75
CA VAL A 183 7.32 -7.68 0.33
C VAL A 183 6.71 -8.52 1.46
N ILE A 184 5.64 -9.26 1.17
CA ILE A 184 5.22 -10.40 2.01
C ILE A 184 6.09 -11.59 1.62
N SER A 185 6.92 -12.08 2.57
CA SER A 185 7.77 -13.25 2.36
C SER A 185 7.92 -14.06 3.64
N LEU A 186 7.92 -15.39 3.50
CA LEU A 186 8.22 -16.32 4.59
C LEU A 186 9.69 -16.21 5.04
N ASP A 187 10.59 -15.78 4.17
CA ASP A 187 11.98 -15.50 4.53
C ASP A 187 12.10 -14.46 5.63
N GLY A 188 11.16 -13.53 5.71
CA GLY A 188 11.10 -12.52 6.76
C GLY A 188 11.00 -13.06 8.19
N PHE A 189 10.66 -14.33 8.39
CA PHE A 189 10.61 -14.94 9.73
C PHE A 189 11.98 -15.29 10.32
N SER A 190 13.08 -15.11 9.58
CA SER A 190 14.43 -15.35 10.05
C SER A 190 15.37 -14.18 9.72
N LEU A 191 16.38 -13.96 10.57
CA LEU A 191 17.37 -12.91 10.36
C LEU A 191 18.13 -13.09 9.02
N ASP A 192 18.52 -14.32 8.71
CA ASP A 192 19.21 -14.62 7.45
C ASP A 192 18.31 -14.43 6.24
N GLY A 193 17.01 -14.71 6.37
CA GLY A 193 16.03 -14.47 5.32
C GLY A 193 15.79 -12.98 5.09
N VAL A 194 15.72 -12.18 6.16
CA VAL A 194 15.63 -10.71 6.04
C VAL A 194 16.83 -10.15 5.32
N ARG A 195 18.05 -10.60 5.66
CA ARG A 195 19.27 -10.16 4.99
C ARG A 195 19.31 -10.54 3.50
N ARG A 196 18.86 -11.75 3.16
CA ARG A 196 18.72 -12.14 1.73
C ARG A 196 17.76 -11.25 0.98
N LEU A 197 16.63 -10.87 1.59
CA LEU A 197 15.67 -9.94 0.98
C LEU A 197 16.27 -8.53 0.82
N GLU A 198 17.01 -8.06 1.82
CA GLU A 198 17.73 -6.78 1.76
C GLU A 198 18.75 -6.77 0.62
N ASP A 199 19.55 -7.85 0.45
CA ASP A 199 20.51 -8.02 -0.64
C ASP A 199 19.82 -7.99 -2.03
N GLN A 200 18.56 -8.37 -2.11
CA GLN A 200 17.73 -8.28 -3.32
C GLN A 200 17.14 -6.88 -3.55
N GLY A 201 17.30 -5.95 -2.61
CA GLY A 201 16.78 -4.59 -2.68
C GLY A 201 15.39 -4.41 -2.06
N VAL A 202 14.94 -5.35 -1.23
CA VAL A 202 13.73 -5.20 -0.41
C VAL A 202 14.03 -4.23 0.74
N THR A 203 13.16 -3.22 0.92
CA THR A 203 13.32 -2.23 1.99
C THR A 203 12.45 -2.56 3.21
N ASP A 204 11.32 -3.20 3.00
CA ASP A 204 10.34 -3.49 4.04
C ASP A 204 9.78 -4.91 3.88
N VAL A 205 9.82 -5.70 4.95
CA VAL A 205 9.27 -7.05 4.97
C VAL A 205 7.98 -7.08 5.76
N VAL A 206 6.92 -7.57 5.14
CA VAL A 206 5.59 -7.69 5.76
C VAL A 206 5.42 -9.10 6.30
N ILE A 207 5.21 -9.21 7.60
CA ILE A 207 5.05 -10.47 8.32
C ILE A 207 3.61 -10.61 8.83
N GLY A 208 2.96 -11.71 8.50
CA GLY A 208 1.64 -12.08 9.01
C GLY A 208 1.75 -13.19 10.05
N PHE A 209 1.38 -12.92 11.30
CA PHE A 209 1.35 -13.93 12.37
C PHE A 209 0.03 -14.69 12.44
N ARG A 210 -0.91 -14.34 11.59
CA ARG A 210 -2.23 -14.95 11.50
C ARG A 210 -2.68 -14.97 10.03
N ASN A 211 -3.25 -16.08 9.61
CA ASN A 211 -3.98 -16.12 8.34
C ASN A 211 -5.38 -15.53 8.54
N ALA A 212 -5.60 -14.32 8.02
CA ALA A 212 -6.91 -13.66 8.07
C ALA A 212 -7.93 -14.28 7.09
N TYR A 213 -7.48 -15.12 6.16
CA TYR A 213 -8.30 -15.72 5.11
C TYR A 213 -8.76 -17.13 5.44
N THR A 214 -8.87 -17.48 6.73
CA THR A 214 -9.47 -18.74 7.18
C THR A 214 -10.95 -18.54 7.50
N PRO A 215 -11.81 -19.52 7.18
CA PRO A 215 -13.24 -19.44 7.52
C PRO A 215 -13.51 -19.51 9.02
N GLU A 216 -12.61 -20.12 9.80
CA GLU A 216 -12.78 -20.33 11.22
C GLU A 216 -12.84 -19.02 12.00
N PRO A 217 -13.66 -18.93 13.05
CA PRO A 217 -13.70 -17.78 13.93
C PRO A 217 -12.36 -17.62 14.68
N ASP A 218 -11.95 -16.38 14.89
CA ASP A 218 -10.77 -16.07 15.71
C ASP A 218 -11.10 -16.22 17.21
N THR A 219 -10.66 -17.32 17.79
CA THR A 219 -10.84 -17.63 19.21
C THR A 219 -9.61 -17.34 20.06
N GLN A 220 -8.52 -16.83 19.47
CA GLN A 220 -7.29 -16.54 20.20
C GLN A 220 -7.46 -15.39 21.20
N THR A 221 -6.92 -15.59 22.41
CA THR A 221 -6.79 -14.52 23.39
C THR A 221 -5.76 -13.47 22.94
N LEU A 222 -5.78 -12.29 23.57
CA LEU A 222 -4.79 -11.25 23.30
C LEU A 222 -3.35 -11.75 23.53
N ASP A 223 -3.10 -12.46 24.62
CA ASP A 223 -1.76 -13.00 24.92
C ASP A 223 -1.29 -14.00 23.86
N GLN A 224 -2.17 -14.86 23.38
CA GLN A 224 -1.86 -15.80 22.28
C GLN A 224 -1.52 -15.06 20.98
N LYS A 225 -2.08 -13.88 20.73
CA LYS A 225 -1.75 -13.04 19.57
C LYS A 225 -0.44 -12.28 19.76
N LEU A 226 -0.13 -11.86 20.97
CA LEU A 226 1.09 -11.10 21.28
C LEU A 226 2.34 -11.98 21.35
N GLU A 227 2.20 -13.24 21.71
CA GLU A 227 3.34 -14.14 21.89
C GLU A 227 4.21 -14.34 20.62
N PRO A 228 3.65 -14.56 19.41
CA PRO A 228 4.44 -14.61 18.18
C PRO A 228 5.14 -13.29 17.87
N LEU A 229 4.51 -12.14 18.14
CA LEU A 229 5.10 -10.82 17.97
C LEU A 229 6.31 -10.60 18.87
N ARG A 230 6.21 -10.98 20.15
CA ARG A 230 7.31 -10.89 21.12
C ARG A 230 8.49 -11.75 20.69
N ARG A 231 8.24 -13.02 20.34
CA ARG A 231 9.30 -13.93 19.84
C ARG A 231 9.96 -13.40 18.59
N PHE A 232 9.20 -12.87 17.65
CA PHE A 232 9.75 -12.28 16.43
C PHE A 232 10.60 -11.04 16.74
N ALA A 233 10.14 -10.17 17.63
CA ALA A 233 10.92 -9.01 18.06
C ALA A 233 12.28 -9.43 18.64
N GLU A 234 12.32 -10.44 19.52
CA GLU A 234 13.54 -10.94 20.16
C GLU A 234 14.46 -11.69 19.17
N SER A 235 13.87 -12.46 18.25
CA SER A 235 14.64 -13.33 17.35
C SER A 235 15.16 -12.62 16.10
N VAL A 236 14.46 -11.58 15.64
CA VAL A 236 14.76 -10.87 14.39
C VAL A 236 14.94 -9.38 14.64
N ILE A 237 13.91 -8.63 15.11
CA ILE A 237 13.95 -7.17 15.12
C ILE A 237 15.09 -6.61 15.98
N HIS A 238 15.33 -7.18 17.16
CA HIS A 238 16.41 -6.71 18.06
C HIS A 238 17.81 -7.09 17.59
N LYS A 239 17.94 -7.83 16.49
CA LYS A 239 19.22 -8.27 15.91
C LYS A 239 19.53 -7.61 14.56
N LEU A 240 18.59 -6.85 14.01
CA LEU A 240 18.78 -5.98 12.87
C LEU A 240 19.43 -4.66 13.28
#